data_48e1c4d43b8a83ff2a8dab93d5dc092b
#
_entry.id   48e1c4d43b8a83ff2a8dab93d5dc092b
#
_cell.length_a   1.000
_cell.length_b   1.000
_cell.length_c   1.000
_cell.angle_alpha   90.00
_cell.angle_beta   90.00
_cell.angle_gamma   90.00
#
_symmetry.space_group_name_H-M   'P 1'
#
loop_
_entity.id
_entity.type
_entity.pdbx_description
1 polymer ?
#
loop_
_entity_poly.entity_id
_entity_poly.type
_entity_poly.pdbx_seq_one_letter_code
_entity_poly.pdbx_strand_id
1 'polypeptide(L)'
;MADRRERIRRRKALESREPFFKIDVKGLIRLGIIAGVIIAGILILSNAVAQSNVAGSYMSKAETIKVGVRTDVKGFGEVDANGTIQGFDADVASEAIVRVFGKDKPVSFVALSSEDAGAGIKYGQIDVALGFLAAKTERVSGYLVTDPYYTDKIVAVSAGAGIAASVQDLDQKDVGVLSSLISSSQADDSLKSKNVTAQIIKYYGFEDAKLDLDKNKINAFLAPQALAKQYMSGYITLGDPLGTIGYSIMLPASEGAVQGAMTNAIHAMQSDGTMANLAVKWGIPYGK
;
A
#
# COMPACT_ATOMS: atom_id res chain seq x y z
N MET A 1 -70.29 -4.04 32.49
CA MET A 1 -69.51 -5.24 32.89
C MET A 1 -68.94 -6.02 31.69
N ALA A 2 -69.51 -5.97 30.52
CA ALA A 2 -69.03 -6.69 29.30
C ALA A 2 -67.65 -6.17 28.80
N ASP A 3 -67.44 -4.85 28.79
CA ASP A 3 -66.25 -4.20 28.29
C ASP A 3 -64.94 -4.58 29.05
N ARG A 4 -65.06 -4.78 30.41
CA ARG A 4 -63.91 -5.18 31.22
C ARG A 4 -63.43 -6.63 30.96
N ARG A 5 -64.36 -7.53 30.59
CA ARG A 5 -64.03 -8.92 30.26
C ARG A 5 -63.36 -9.06 28.89
N GLU A 6 -63.72 -8.21 27.96
CA GLU A 6 -63.16 -8.18 26.62
C GLU A 6 -61.73 -7.59 26.64
N ARG A 7 -61.46 -6.56 27.43
CA ARG A 7 -60.10 -6.02 27.63
C ARG A 7 -59.17 -7.04 28.27
N ILE A 8 -59.66 -7.83 29.23
CA ILE A 8 -58.86 -8.88 29.88
C ILE A 8 -58.55 -10.02 28.88
N ARG A 9 -59.50 -10.39 28.01
CA ARG A 9 -59.27 -11.39 26.97
C ARG A 9 -58.26 -10.92 25.92
N ARG A 10 -58.33 -9.65 25.50
CA ARG A 10 -57.36 -9.09 24.56
C ARG A 10 -55.95 -8.99 25.15
N ARG A 11 -55.83 -8.67 26.43
CA ARG A 11 -54.55 -8.66 27.13
C ARG A 11 -53.94 -10.06 27.25
N LYS A 12 -54.72 -11.06 27.61
CA LYS A 12 -54.26 -12.46 27.66
C LYS A 12 -53.87 -13.01 26.29
N ALA A 13 -54.55 -12.60 25.21
CA ALA A 13 -54.21 -13.00 23.84
C ALA A 13 -52.93 -12.32 23.32
N LEU A 14 -52.57 -11.14 23.86
CA LEU A 14 -51.29 -10.48 23.55
C LEU A 14 -50.11 -11.06 24.35
N GLU A 15 -50.37 -11.50 25.61
CA GLU A 15 -49.36 -12.14 26.44
C GLU A 15 -49.03 -13.59 26.03
N SER A 16 -49.91 -14.24 25.29
CA SER A 16 -49.70 -15.61 24.79
C SER A 16 -49.00 -15.72 23.41
N ARG A 17 -48.59 -14.60 22.81
CA ARG A 17 -47.72 -14.61 21.63
C ARG A 17 -46.30 -14.89 22.09
N GLU A 18 -45.91 -16.16 22.11
CA GLU A 18 -44.49 -16.53 22.16
C GLU A 18 -43.75 -15.80 21.04
N PRO A 19 -42.56 -15.25 21.30
CA PRO A 19 -41.80 -14.59 20.22
C PRO A 19 -41.53 -15.62 19.14
N PHE A 20 -41.86 -15.28 17.90
CA PHE A 20 -41.79 -16.13 16.70
C PHE A 20 -40.36 -16.61 16.37
N PHE A 21 -39.36 -16.19 17.18
CA PHE A 21 -37.95 -16.57 17.02
C PHE A 21 -37.33 -16.85 18.40
N LYS A 22 -37.27 -18.11 18.79
CA LYS A 22 -36.32 -18.56 19.83
C LYS A 22 -34.96 -18.71 19.15
N ILE A 23 -34.10 -17.69 19.29
CA ILE A 23 -32.70 -17.79 18.86
C ILE A 23 -32.02 -18.80 19.77
N ASP A 24 -31.69 -19.98 19.24
CA ASP A 24 -30.86 -20.95 19.96
C ASP A 24 -29.42 -20.44 20.03
N VAL A 25 -29.12 -19.70 21.09
CA VAL A 25 -27.78 -19.14 21.34
C VAL A 25 -26.69 -20.22 21.36
N LYS A 26 -27.02 -21.43 21.85
CA LYS A 26 -26.07 -22.56 21.84
C LYS A 26 -25.82 -23.07 20.41
N GLY A 27 -26.86 -23.10 19.58
CA GLY A 27 -26.73 -23.39 18.16
C GLY A 27 -25.89 -22.37 17.40
N LEU A 28 -26.08 -21.07 17.66
CA LEU A 28 -25.28 -20.00 17.08
C LEU A 28 -23.79 -20.07 17.50
N ILE A 29 -23.52 -20.34 18.78
CA ILE A 29 -22.13 -20.53 19.26
C ILE A 29 -21.48 -21.75 18.60
N ARG A 30 -22.20 -22.88 18.46
CA ARG A 30 -21.68 -24.08 17.76
C ARG A 30 -21.41 -23.79 16.29
N LEU A 31 -22.29 -23.08 15.62
CA LEU A 31 -22.10 -22.66 14.21
C LEU A 31 -20.87 -21.75 14.06
N GLY A 32 -20.69 -20.80 14.98
CA GLY A 32 -19.52 -19.91 15.03
C GLY A 32 -18.20 -20.66 15.23
N ILE A 33 -18.18 -21.68 16.13
CA ILE A 33 -17.01 -22.52 16.35
C ILE A 33 -16.70 -23.37 15.10
N ILE A 34 -17.71 -23.98 14.49
CA ILE A 34 -17.52 -24.76 13.27
C ILE A 34 -17.01 -23.88 12.12
N ALA A 35 -17.60 -22.70 11.94
CA ALA A 35 -17.12 -21.73 10.94
C ALA A 35 -15.67 -21.31 11.21
N GLY A 36 -15.29 -21.04 12.47
CA GLY A 36 -13.93 -20.72 12.87
C GLY A 36 -12.93 -21.84 12.57
N VAL A 37 -13.29 -23.09 12.85
CA VAL A 37 -12.46 -24.28 12.55
C VAL A 37 -12.31 -24.48 11.04
N ILE A 38 -13.38 -24.28 10.26
CA ILE A 38 -13.32 -24.37 8.79
C ILE A 38 -12.43 -23.26 8.22
N ILE A 39 -12.57 -22.04 8.69
CA ILE A 39 -11.75 -20.91 8.25
C ILE A 39 -10.27 -21.16 8.60
N ALA A 40 -9.98 -21.61 9.83
CA ALA A 40 -8.62 -21.97 10.24
C ALA A 40 -8.05 -23.11 9.38
N GLY A 41 -8.85 -24.12 9.08
CA GLY A 41 -8.46 -25.22 8.19
C GLY A 41 -8.16 -24.75 6.77
N ILE A 42 -8.99 -23.87 6.21
CA ILE A 42 -8.77 -23.27 4.88
C ILE A 42 -7.48 -22.43 4.88
N LEU A 43 -7.22 -21.62 5.92
CA LEU A 43 -6.00 -20.82 6.04
C LEU A 43 -4.75 -21.70 6.15
N ILE A 44 -4.80 -22.81 6.90
CA ILE A 44 -3.68 -23.74 7.01
C ILE A 44 -3.42 -24.45 5.68
N LEU A 45 -4.47 -24.89 4.98
CA LEU A 45 -4.33 -25.51 3.66
C LEU A 45 -3.81 -24.51 2.61
N SER A 46 -4.31 -23.28 2.60
CA SER A 46 -3.85 -22.26 1.66
C SER A 46 -2.38 -21.90 1.88
N ASN A 47 -1.92 -21.83 3.12
CA ASN A 47 -0.51 -21.65 3.43
C ASN A 47 0.36 -22.85 2.99
N ALA A 48 -0.10 -24.06 3.23
CA ALA A 48 0.62 -25.27 2.82
C ALA A 48 0.74 -25.38 1.29
N VAL A 49 -0.32 -25.05 0.55
CA VAL A 49 -0.32 -25.00 -0.92
C VAL A 49 0.56 -23.86 -1.43
N ALA A 50 0.54 -22.68 -0.81
CA ALA A 50 1.40 -21.57 -1.19
C ALA A 50 2.89 -21.94 -1.00
N GLN A 51 3.26 -22.54 0.13
CA GLN A 51 4.63 -22.98 0.39
C GLN A 51 5.09 -24.07 -0.60
N SER A 52 4.21 -25.03 -0.98
CA SER A 52 4.56 -26.06 -1.98
C SER A 52 4.83 -25.45 -3.36
N ASN A 53 4.12 -24.40 -3.75
CA ASN A 53 4.28 -23.74 -5.04
C ASN A 53 5.60 -22.97 -5.17
N VAL A 54 6.15 -22.44 -4.05
CA VAL A 54 7.41 -21.69 -4.07
C VAL A 54 8.65 -22.58 -3.90
N ALA A 55 8.52 -23.85 -3.51
CA ALA A 55 9.63 -24.76 -3.22
C ALA A 55 10.61 -24.96 -4.39
N GLY A 56 10.13 -24.78 -5.62
CA GLY A 56 10.96 -24.85 -6.83
C GLY A 56 11.68 -23.57 -7.21
N SER A 57 11.34 -22.44 -6.58
CA SER A 57 11.88 -21.12 -6.93
C SER A 57 13.36 -20.99 -6.57
N TYR A 58 14.06 -20.10 -7.26
CA TYR A 58 15.42 -19.72 -6.90
C TYR A 58 15.48 -19.18 -5.48
N MET A 59 14.55 -18.30 -5.11
CA MET A 59 14.52 -17.64 -3.80
C MET A 59 14.31 -18.63 -2.64
N SER A 60 13.59 -19.73 -2.86
CA SER A 60 13.42 -20.78 -1.86
C SER A 60 14.74 -21.51 -1.57
N LYS A 61 15.59 -21.68 -2.60
CA LYS A 61 16.89 -22.38 -2.54
C LYS A 61 18.03 -21.47 -2.11
N ALA A 62 17.90 -20.16 -2.26
CA ALA A 62 18.91 -19.20 -1.84
C ALA A 62 19.17 -19.31 -0.33
N GLU A 63 20.43 -19.22 0.09
CA GLU A 63 20.78 -19.21 1.53
C GLU A 63 20.20 -17.98 2.23
N THR A 64 20.24 -16.83 1.57
CA THR A 64 19.75 -15.55 2.07
C THR A 64 18.98 -14.84 0.99
N ILE A 65 17.82 -14.24 1.31
CA ILE A 65 17.09 -13.35 0.41
C ILE A 65 17.62 -11.93 0.56
N LYS A 66 18.12 -11.36 -0.52
CA LYS A 66 18.64 -9.99 -0.58
C LYS A 66 17.51 -9.05 -0.96
N VAL A 67 17.19 -8.12 -0.08
CA VAL A 67 16.11 -7.15 -0.24
C VAL A 67 16.69 -5.77 -0.49
N GLY A 68 16.42 -5.21 -1.67
CA GLY A 68 16.73 -3.82 -1.97
C GLY A 68 15.69 -2.88 -1.34
N VAL A 69 16.15 -1.92 -0.56
CA VAL A 69 15.28 -0.95 0.11
C VAL A 69 15.78 0.45 -0.12
N ARG A 70 14.87 1.35 -0.44
CA ARG A 70 15.17 2.77 -0.47
C ARG A 70 15.39 3.29 0.96
N THR A 71 16.47 4.05 1.19
CA THR A 71 16.89 4.43 2.55
C THR A 71 16.91 5.94 2.79
N ASP A 72 16.34 6.72 1.89
CA ASP A 72 16.33 8.18 1.94
C ASP A 72 14.95 8.78 2.31
N VAL A 73 13.96 7.95 2.64
CA VAL A 73 12.62 8.39 3.05
C VAL A 73 12.34 7.98 4.49
N LYS A 74 12.40 8.98 5.38
CA LYS A 74 12.23 8.77 6.82
C LYS A 74 10.95 8.01 7.14
N GLY A 75 11.08 6.99 7.99
CA GLY A 75 10.01 6.09 8.41
C GLY A 75 9.74 4.97 7.41
N PHE A 76 9.87 5.20 6.09
CA PHE A 76 9.74 4.12 5.09
C PHE A 76 11.01 3.27 5.01
N GLY A 77 12.15 3.93 4.84
CA GLY A 77 13.45 3.27 4.85
C GLY A 77 14.55 4.27 5.20
N GLU A 78 15.41 3.89 6.12
CA GLU A 78 16.51 4.70 6.62
C GLU A 78 17.66 3.83 7.11
N VAL A 79 18.84 4.42 7.24
CA VAL A 79 20.00 3.76 7.83
C VAL A 79 20.18 4.32 9.24
N ASP A 80 20.24 3.45 10.23
CA ASP A 80 20.47 3.86 11.62
C ASP A 80 21.93 4.25 11.88
N ALA A 81 22.23 4.70 13.10
CA ALA A 81 23.57 5.12 13.51
C ALA A 81 24.62 3.99 13.45
N ASN A 82 24.21 2.73 13.42
CA ASN A 82 25.06 1.55 13.33
C ASN A 82 25.26 1.07 11.87
N GLY A 83 24.66 1.75 10.90
CA GLY A 83 24.67 1.34 9.50
C GLY A 83 23.62 0.29 9.13
N THR A 84 22.66 0.00 10.02
CA THR A 84 21.60 -0.98 9.79
C THR A 84 20.45 -0.34 9.04
N ILE A 85 20.00 -1.00 7.96
CA ILE A 85 18.81 -0.58 7.22
C ILE A 85 17.57 -0.99 8.00
N GLN A 86 16.70 -0.03 8.25
CA GLN A 86 15.44 -0.19 8.97
C GLN A 86 14.34 0.66 8.34
N GLY A 87 13.10 0.45 8.74
CA GLY A 87 11.95 1.21 8.26
C GLY A 87 10.74 0.32 7.98
N PHE A 88 9.65 0.97 7.59
CA PHE A 88 8.41 0.30 7.24
C PHE A 88 8.61 -0.73 6.12
N ASP A 89 9.32 -0.36 5.06
CA ASP A 89 9.58 -1.23 3.90
C ASP A 89 10.41 -2.46 4.30
N ALA A 90 11.43 -2.27 5.16
CA ALA A 90 12.26 -3.37 5.65
C ALA A 90 11.45 -4.36 6.50
N ASP A 91 10.60 -3.86 7.40
CA ASP A 91 9.74 -4.69 8.23
C ASP A 91 8.67 -5.41 7.39
N VAL A 92 8.06 -4.73 6.43
CA VAL A 92 7.08 -5.35 5.49
C VAL A 92 7.74 -6.47 4.70
N ALA A 93 8.94 -6.25 4.17
CA ALA A 93 9.67 -7.28 3.44
C ALA A 93 10.00 -8.49 4.33
N SER A 94 10.51 -8.23 5.53
CA SER A 94 10.85 -9.29 6.51
C SER A 94 9.63 -10.15 6.83
N GLU A 95 8.51 -9.54 7.17
CA GLU A 95 7.28 -10.25 7.52
C GLU A 95 6.71 -11.02 6.34
N ALA A 96 6.70 -10.43 5.13
CA ALA A 96 6.25 -11.12 3.92
C ALA A 96 7.14 -12.34 3.62
N ILE A 97 8.46 -12.23 3.75
CA ILE A 97 9.41 -13.33 3.55
C ILE A 97 9.18 -14.44 4.59
N VAL A 98 8.98 -14.07 5.86
CA VAL A 98 8.67 -15.04 6.93
C VAL A 98 7.39 -15.82 6.62
N ARG A 99 6.35 -15.15 6.14
CA ARG A 99 5.08 -15.81 5.78
C ARG A 99 5.21 -16.74 4.58
N VAL A 100 6.06 -16.40 3.62
CA VAL A 100 6.24 -17.20 2.39
C VAL A 100 7.22 -18.36 2.58
N PHE A 101 8.36 -18.11 3.23
CA PHE A 101 9.47 -19.05 3.28
C PHE A 101 9.71 -19.64 4.68
N GLY A 102 9.03 -19.14 5.70
CA GLY A 102 9.22 -19.54 7.09
C GLY A 102 10.18 -18.62 7.85
N LYS A 103 10.10 -18.70 9.18
CA LYS A 103 10.85 -17.82 10.12
C LYS A 103 12.37 -17.99 10.07
N ASP A 104 12.84 -19.13 9.58
CA ASP A 104 14.28 -19.45 9.56
C ASP A 104 14.96 -19.00 8.26
N LYS A 105 14.21 -18.35 7.34
CA LYS A 105 14.76 -17.84 6.08
C LYS A 105 15.53 -16.54 6.33
N PRO A 106 16.88 -16.53 6.13
CA PRO A 106 17.67 -15.34 6.35
C PRO A 106 17.34 -14.23 5.33
N VAL A 107 17.36 -12.99 5.81
CA VAL A 107 17.15 -11.79 4.99
C VAL A 107 18.34 -10.86 5.17
N SER A 108 18.82 -10.27 4.09
CA SER A 108 19.79 -9.19 4.11
C SER A 108 19.25 -7.99 3.34
N PHE A 109 19.53 -6.79 3.83
CA PHE A 109 19.08 -5.56 3.20
C PHE A 109 20.23 -4.87 2.45
N VAL A 110 19.90 -4.32 1.30
CA VAL A 110 20.80 -3.53 0.43
C VAL A 110 20.17 -2.17 0.22
N ALA A 111 20.88 -1.09 0.55
CA ALA A 111 20.43 0.26 0.25
C ALA A 111 20.47 0.48 -1.27
N LEU A 112 19.34 0.87 -1.84
CA LEU A 112 19.21 1.16 -3.27
C LEU A 112 18.41 2.43 -3.49
N SER A 113 18.75 3.17 -4.55
CA SER A 113 17.82 4.13 -5.12
C SER A 113 16.67 3.39 -5.79
N SER A 114 15.52 4.04 -5.91
CA SER A 114 14.40 3.42 -6.64
C SER A 114 14.72 3.28 -8.15
N GLU A 115 15.66 4.06 -8.69
CA GLU A 115 16.16 3.97 -10.05
C GLU A 115 16.96 2.68 -10.29
N ASP A 116 17.71 2.22 -9.27
CA ASP A 116 18.61 1.08 -9.37
C ASP A 116 17.94 -0.27 -9.11
N ALA A 117 16.71 -0.27 -8.63
CA ALA A 117 16.00 -1.51 -8.24
C ALA A 117 15.94 -2.54 -9.37
N GLY A 118 15.62 -2.11 -10.61
CA GLY A 118 15.59 -2.99 -11.78
C GLY A 118 16.96 -3.56 -12.12
N ALA A 119 17.99 -2.71 -12.13
CA ALA A 119 19.37 -3.14 -12.37
C ALA A 119 19.84 -4.11 -11.26
N GLY A 120 19.54 -3.80 -10.00
CA GLY A 120 19.87 -4.64 -8.85
C GLY A 120 19.30 -6.05 -8.98
N ILE A 121 18.04 -6.20 -9.41
CA ILE A 121 17.42 -7.51 -9.68
C ILE A 121 18.09 -8.17 -10.90
N LYS A 122 18.22 -7.44 -12.00
CA LYS A 122 18.77 -7.96 -13.26
C LYS A 122 20.18 -8.54 -13.10
N TYR A 123 21.01 -7.92 -12.29
CA TYR A 123 22.39 -8.34 -12.06
C TYR A 123 22.58 -9.19 -10.80
N GLY A 124 21.50 -9.62 -10.13
CA GLY A 124 21.55 -10.49 -8.95
C GLY A 124 22.14 -9.85 -7.70
N GLN A 125 22.17 -8.52 -7.63
CA GLN A 125 22.59 -7.78 -6.44
C GLN A 125 21.54 -7.88 -5.33
N ILE A 126 20.27 -7.94 -5.73
CA ILE A 126 19.10 -8.16 -4.89
C ILE A 126 18.15 -9.17 -5.53
N ASP A 127 17.31 -9.79 -4.73
CA ASP A 127 16.29 -10.74 -5.15
C ASP A 127 14.91 -10.10 -5.26
N VAL A 128 14.63 -9.13 -4.40
CA VAL A 128 13.39 -8.32 -4.40
C VAL A 128 13.70 -6.87 -4.07
N ALA A 129 12.81 -5.95 -4.46
CA ALA A 129 12.93 -4.54 -4.14
C ALA A 129 11.63 -3.96 -3.61
N LEU A 130 11.77 -3.05 -2.62
CA LEU A 130 10.72 -2.20 -2.07
C LEU A 130 11.18 -0.74 -2.07
N GLY A 131 10.23 0.18 -1.88
CA GLY A 131 10.52 1.61 -1.77
C GLY A 131 9.98 2.41 -2.94
N PHE A 132 8.74 2.84 -2.82
CA PHE A 132 8.07 3.70 -3.80
C PHE A 132 8.04 3.15 -5.23
N LEU A 133 7.89 1.83 -5.36
CA LEU A 133 7.75 1.15 -6.65
C LEU A 133 6.28 1.03 -7.01
N ALA A 134 5.81 1.89 -7.91
CA ALA A 134 4.42 1.90 -8.35
C ALA A 134 4.22 0.98 -9.56
N ALA A 135 3.21 0.11 -9.50
CA ALA A 135 2.97 -0.96 -10.46
C ALA A 135 2.73 -0.51 -11.92
N LYS A 136 2.35 0.75 -12.14
CA LYS A 136 2.02 1.29 -13.47
C LYS A 136 3.10 2.23 -14.04
N THR A 137 4.33 2.11 -13.60
CA THR A 137 5.44 2.94 -14.07
C THR A 137 6.39 2.16 -14.97
N GLU A 138 7.18 2.86 -15.80
CA GLU A 138 8.22 2.26 -16.65
C GLU A 138 9.29 1.53 -15.81
N ARG A 139 9.50 1.97 -14.57
CA ARG A 139 10.49 1.42 -13.64
C ARG A 139 10.32 -0.07 -13.36
N VAL A 140 9.07 -0.55 -13.29
CA VAL A 140 8.73 -1.95 -13.02
C VAL A 140 8.46 -2.75 -14.30
N SER A 141 8.65 -2.14 -15.48
CA SER A 141 8.45 -2.81 -16.77
C SER A 141 9.44 -3.97 -16.93
N GLY A 142 8.93 -5.15 -17.26
CA GLY A 142 9.72 -6.38 -17.39
C GLY A 142 9.97 -7.13 -16.07
N TYR A 143 9.41 -6.65 -14.96
CA TYR A 143 9.45 -7.30 -13.65
C TYR A 143 8.03 -7.69 -13.21
N LEU A 144 7.95 -8.60 -12.25
CA LEU A 144 6.71 -8.87 -11.55
C LEU A 144 6.58 -7.90 -10.37
N VAL A 145 5.33 -7.53 -10.05
CA VAL A 145 5.00 -6.74 -8.87
C VAL A 145 3.85 -7.40 -8.12
N THR A 146 3.86 -7.28 -6.81
CA THR A 146 2.74 -7.70 -5.97
C THR A 146 1.58 -6.72 -6.09
N ASP A 147 0.44 -7.07 -5.49
CA ASP A 147 -0.54 -6.05 -5.11
C ASP A 147 0.11 -5.06 -4.13
N PRO A 148 -0.39 -3.82 -4.04
CA PRO A 148 0.20 -2.80 -3.19
C PRO A 148 0.18 -3.18 -1.71
N TYR A 149 1.34 -3.09 -1.06
CA TYR A 149 1.44 -3.20 0.41
C TYR A 149 1.10 -1.89 1.11
N TYR A 150 1.24 -0.76 0.42
CA TYR A 150 0.94 0.57 0.93
C TYR A 150 0.29 1.42 -0.17
N THR A 151 -0.65 2.28 0.23
CA THR A 151 -1.28 3.26 -0.67
C THR A 151 -1.05 4.65 -0.12
N ASP A 152 -0.40 5.51 -0.91
CA ASP A 152 -0.17 6.91 -0.61
C ASP A 152 -1.14 7.80 -1.40
N LYS A 153 -1.27 9.06 -0.98
CA LYS A 153 -2.07 10.08 -1.66
C LYS A 153 -1.22 10.83 -2.66
N ILE A 154 -1.77 11.19 -3.81
CA ILE A 154 -1.14 12.10 -4.77
C ILE A 154 -1.61 13.50 -4.42
N VAL A 155 -0.66 14.39 -4.15
CA VAL A 155 -0.91 15.81 -3.87
C VAL A 155 -0.26 16.70 -4.93
N ALA A 156 -0.86 17.85 -5.20
CA ALA A 156 -0.23 18.93 -5.97
C ALA A 156 0.41 19.93 -5.00
N VAL A 157 1.66 20.29 -5.24
CA VAL A 157 2.36 21.30 -4.48
C VAL A 157 2.80 22.46 -5.39
N SER A 158 2.74 23.71 -4.88
CA SER A 158 3.15 24.91 -5.59
C SER A 158 4.11 25.73 -4.74
N ALA A 159 4.97 26.52 -5.38
CA ALA A 159 5.93 27.39 -4.68
C ALA A 159 5.25 28.51 -3.87
N GLY A 160 4.00 28.85 -4.16
CA GLY A 160 3.25 29.84 -3.40
C GLY A 160 1.90 30.16 -4.01
N ALA A 161 1.02 30.77 -3.21
CA ALA A 161 -0.34 31.12 -3.63
C ALA A 161 -0.40 32.15 -4.77
N GLY A 162 0.67 32.90 -5.02
CA GLY A 162 0.80 33.82 -6.15
C GLY A 162 1.02 33.09 -7.48
N ILE A 163 1.39 31.80 -7.45
CA ILE A 163 1.62 30.96 -8.63
C ILE A 163 0.39 30.09 -8.89
N ALA A 164 -0.05 29.36 -7.88
CA ALA A 164 -1.31 28.63 -7.83
C ALA A 164 -1.76 28.53 -6.36
N ALA A 165 -3.04 28.80 -6.09
CA ALA A 165 -3.64 28.72 -4.77
C ALA A 165 -4.57 27.50 -4.63
N SER A 166 -5.01 26.96 -5.76
CA SER A 166 -5.91 25.81 -5.87
C SER A 166 -5.54 24.92 -7.05
N VAL A 167 -6.09 23.72 -7.10
CA VAL A 167 -5.92 22.81 -8.24
C VAL A 167 -6.51 23.40 -9.53
N GLN A 168 -7.58 24.20 -9.43
CA GLN A 168 -8.24 24.84 -10.58
C GLN A 168 -7.33 25.88 -11.27
N ASP A 169 -6.39 26.48 -10.53
CA ASP A 169 -5.44 27.44 -11.09
C ASP A 169 -4.42 26.76 -12.02
N LEU A 170 -4.37 25.43 -12.03
CA LEU A 170 -3.50 24.62 -12.88
C LEU A 170 -4.08 24.41 -14.29
N ASP A 171 -5.31 24.87 -14.58
CA ASP A 171 -5.88 24.71 -15.92
C ASP A 171 -5.04 25.45 -16.96
N GLN A 172 -4.69 24.76 -18.05
CA GLN A 172 -3.79 25.21 -19.12
C GLN A 172 -2.37 25.62 -18.63
N LYS A 173 -1.91 25.05 -17.51
CA LYS A 173 -0.60 25.31 -16.92
C LYS A 173 0.35 24.13 -17.04
N ASP A 174 1.64 24.39 -16.78
CA ASP A 174 2.68 23.37 -16.74
C ASP A 174 2.73 22.74 -15.35
N VAL A 175 2.55 21.42 -15.30
CA VAL A 175 2.55 20.61 -14.07
C VAL A 175 3.61 19.54 -14.16
N GLY A 176 4.58 19.58 -13.25
CA GLY A 176 5.65 18.61 -13.17
C GLY A 176 5.21 17.30 -12.52
N VAL A 177 5.80 16.19 -12.96
CA VAL A 177 5.68 14.89 -12.32
C VAL A 177 7.02 14.17 -12.29
N LEU A 178 7.28 13.40 -11.24
CA LEU A 178 8.41 12.46 -11.23
C LEU A 178 7.98 11.19 -11.97
N SER A 179 8.44 11.01 -13.21
CA SER A 179 7.98 9.95 -14.12
C SER A 179 8.22 8.55 -13.58
N SER A 180 9.17 8.39 -12.68
CA SER A 180 9.46 7.16 -11.96
C SER A 180 8.41 6.77 -10.92
N LEU A 181 7.56 7.71 -10.50
CA LEU A 181 6.52 7.50 -9.47
C LEU A 181 5.11 7.64 -10.05
N ILE A 182 4.87 8.72 -10.80
CA ILE A 182 3.55 9.04 -11.36
C ILE A 182 3.69 9.10 -12.88
N SER A 183 3.03 8.20 -13.60
CA SER A 183 3.02 8.26 -15.06
C SER A 183 2.27 9.51 -15.56
N SER A 184 2.63 9.98 -16.76
CA SER A 184 1.92 11.15 -17.33
C SER A 184 0.43 10.91 -17.51
N SER A 185 0.01 9.68 -17.86
CA SER A 185 -1.42 9.35 -17.95
C SER A 185 -2.11 9.40 -16.58
N GLN A 186 -1.46 8.90 -15.53
CA GLN A 186 -2.01 8.96 -14.18
C GLN A 186 -2.13 10.41 -13.67
N ALA A 187 -1.14 11.25 -13.98
CA ALA A 187 -1.18 12.67 -13.66
C ALA A 187 -2.33 13.39 -14.39
N ASP A 188 -2.45 13.13 -15.69
CA ASP A 188 -3.52 13.69 -16.53
C ASP A 188 -4.91 13.26 -16.05
N ASP A 189 -5.10 11.96 -15.78
CA ASP A 189 -6.35 11.43 -15.23
C ASP A 189 -6.70 12.05 -13.87
N SER A 190 -5.69 12.23 -13.00
CA SER A 190 -5.85 12.85 -11.69
C SER A 190 -6.33 14.30 -11.79
N LEU A 191 -5.74 15.09 -12.70
CA LEU A 191 -6.12 16.48 -12.93
C LEU A 191 -7.49 16.59 -13.62
N LYS A 192 -7.76 15.75 -14.63
CA LYS A 192 -9.05 15.68 -15.32
C LYS A 192 -10.21 15.33 -14.38
N SER A 193 -9.96 14.52 -13.35
CA SER A 193 -10.96 14.22 -12.31
C SER A 193 -11.42 15.47 -11.54
N LYS A 194 -10.63 16.55 -11.60
CA LYS A 194 -10.92 17.87 -11.01
C LYS A 194 -11.31 18.92 -12.07
N ASN A 195 -11.61 18.48 -13.31
CA ASN A 195 -11.91 19.34 -14.47
C ASN A 195 -10.75 20.30 -14.82
N VAL A 196 -9.51 19.86 -14.66
CA VAL A 196 -8.29 20.59 -14.98
C VAL A 196 -7.57 19.87 -16.12
N THR A 197 -7.16 20.62 -17.14
CA THR A 197 -6.32 20.16 -18.24
C THR A 197 -4.98 20.89 -18.16
N ALA A 198 -3.88 20.16 -17.96
CA ALA A 198 -2.55 20.74 -17.80
C ALA A 198 -1.54 20.11 -18.76
N GLN A 199 -0.44 20.81 -19.03
CA GLN A 199 0.70 20.23 -19.73
C GLN A 199 1.59 19.49 -18.73
N ILE A 200 1.76 18.16 -18.92
CA ILE A 200 2.55 17.34 -18.00
C ILE A 200 4.02 17.37 -18.41
N ILE A 201 4.87 17.90 -17.51
CA ILE A 201 6.32 17.96 -17.67
C ILE A 201 6.96 16.85 -16.85
N LYS A 202 7.72 15.98 -17.51
CA LYS A 202 8.40 14.85 -16.87
C LYS A 202 9.73 15.25 -16.26
N TYR A 203 9.95 14.86 -15.02
CA TYR A 203 11.24 14.97 -14.33
C TYR A 203 11.73 13.56 -13.94
N TYR A 204 13.04 13.42 -13.85
CA TYR A 204 13.70 12.19 -13.42
C TYR A 204 14.32 12.32 -12.03
N GLY A 205 14.47 13.54 -11.51
CA GLY A 205 14.95 13.86 -10.18
C GLY A 205 14.11 14.93 -9.49
N PHE A 206 14.03 14.85 -8.16
CA PHE A 206 13.31 15.85 -7.34
C PHE A 206 13.97 17.23 -7.40
N GLU A 207 15.30 17.31 -7.45
CA GLU A 207 16.05 18.55 -7.42
C GLU A 207 15.78 19.41 -8.67
N ASP A 208 15.73 18.79 -9.85
CA ASP A 208 15.41 19.50 -11.09
C ASP A 208 13.97 20.01 -11.09
N ALA A 209 13.02 19.18 -10.64
CA ALA A 209 11.62 19.55 -10.51
C ALA A 209 11.44 20.72 -9.52
N LYS A 210 12.12 20.66 -8.38
CA LYS A 210 12.11 21.70 -7.36
C LYS A 210 12.71 23.02 -7.89
N LEU A 211 13.84 22.94 -8.58
CA LEU A 211 14.48 24.11 -9.19
C LEU A 211 13.57 24.81 -10.20
N ASP A 212 12.85 24.04 -11.02
CA ASP A 212 11.95 24.61 -12.02
C ASP A 212 10.65 25.14 -11.37
N LEU A 213 10.20 24.53 -10.28
CA LEU A 213 9.09 25.05 -9.47
C LEU A 213 9.47 26.38 -8.79
N ASP A 214 10.67 26.48 -8.19
CA ASP A 214 11.20 27.70 -7.57
C ASP A 214 11.38 28.84 -8.58
N LYS A 215 11.71 28.52 -9.83
CA LYS A 215 11.87 29.47 -10.93
C LYS A 215 10.56 29.74 -11.69
N ASN A 216 9.44 29.22 -11.23
CA ASN A 216 8.12 29.35 -11.87
C ASN A 216 8.10 28.89 -13.34
N LYS A 217 8.94 27.93 -13.72
CA LYS A 217 8.88 27.27 -15.02
C LYS A 217 7.76 26.21 -15.09
N ILE A 218 7.40 25.63 -13.94
CA ILE A 218 6.20 24.85 -13.71
C ILE A 218 5.38 25.52 -12.62
N ASN A 219 4.06 25.37 -12.68
CA ASN A 219 3.14 26.01 -11.74
C ASN A 219 2.86 25.16 -10.52
N ALA A 220 2.97 23.83 -10.68
CA ALA A 220 2.85 22.87 -9.61
C ALA A 220 3.65 21.59 -9.91
N PHE A 221 3.83 20.77 -8.88
CA PHE A 221 4.44 19.47 -8.98
C PHE A 221 3.54 18.43 -8.29
N LEU A 222 3.21 17.35 -8.99
CA LEU A 222 2.46 16.22 -8.41
C LEU A 222 3.43 15.24 -7.77
N ALA A 223 3.21 14.95 -6.51
CA ALA A 223 4.03 14.04 -5.74
C ALA A 223 3.19 13.14 -4.83
N PRO A 224 3.71 11.94 -4.47
CA PRO A 224 3.21 11.21 -3.32
C PRO A 224 3.32 12.06 -2.04
N GLN A 225 2.29 12.02 -1.20
CA GLN A 225 2.20 12.89 -0.02
C GLN A 225 3.36 12.69 0.97
N ALA A 226 3.83 11.46 1.13
CA ALA A 226 4.98 11.17 1.99
C ALA A 226 6.24 11.89 1.51
N LEU A 227 6.50 11.86 0.20
CA LEU A 227 7.66 12.53 -0.40
C LEU A 227 7.49 14.05 -0.42
N ALA A 228 6.28 14.55 -0.70
CA ALA A 228 5.99 15.98 -0.65
C ALA A 228 6.27 16.56 0.75
N LYS A 229 5.86 15.87 1.81
CA LYS A 229 6.15 16.28 3.19
C LYS A 229 7.65 16.37 3.49
N GLN A 230 8.43 15.44 2.96
CA GLN A 230 9.86 15.39 3.25
C GLN A 230 10.67 16.38 2.38
N TYR A 231 10.45 16.37 1.07
CA TYR A 231 11.29 17.09 0.11
C TYR A 231 10.75 18.47 -0.29
N MET A 232 9.43 18.69 -0.11
CA MET A 232 8.75 19.92 -0.49
C MET A 232 8.28 20.73 0.73
N SER A 233 9.03 20.67 1.84
CA SER A 233 8.79 21.48 3.03
C SER A 233 8.88 22.96 2.68
N GLY A 234 7.85 23.75 3.02
CA GLY A 234 7.74 25.15 2.67
C GLY A 234 6.93 25.46 1.39
N TYR A 235 6.59 24.43 0.61
CA TYR A 235 5.65 24.58 -0.51
C TYR A 235 4.21 24.42 -0.01
N ILE A 236 3.27 25.04 -0.73
CA ILE A 236 1.85 24.90 -0.40
C ILE A 236 1.24 23.70 -1.11
N THR A 237 0.39 22.94 -0.40
CA THR A 237 -0.42 21.90 -1.00
C THR A 237 -1.73 22.47 -1.52
N LEU A 238 -2.07 22.18 -2.77
CA LEU A 238 -3.23 22.71 -3.48
C LEU A 238 -4.48 21.87 -3.22
N GLY A 239 -5.18 22.16 -2.12
CA GLY A 239 -6.46 21.51 -1.79
C GLY A 239 -6.33 20.02 -1.42
N ASP A 240 -7.40 19.27 -1.72
CA ASP A 240 -7.50 17.85 -1.43
C ASP A 240 -6.62 16.98 -2.36
N PRO A 241 -6.26 15.76 -1.94
CA PRO A 241 -5.55 14.84 -2.80
C PRO A 241 -6.25 14.58 -4.13
N LEU A 242 -5.45 14.42 -5.18
CA LEU A 242 -5.91 14.22 -6.54
C LEU A 242 -6.14 12.75 -6.89
N GLY A 243 -5.70 11.85 -6.03
CA GLY A 243 -5.79 10.42 -6.24
C GLY A 243 -4.89 9.66 -5.28
N THR A 244 -4.64 8.40 -5.61
CA THR A 244 -3.78 7.52 -4.82
C THR A 244 -2.74 6.83 -5.69
N ILE A 245 -1.65 6.41 -5.05
CA ILE A 245 -0.58 5.63 -5.66
C ILE A 245 -0.26 4.44 -4.74
N GLY A 246 -0.22 3.24 -5.31
CA GLY A 246 0.11 2.02 -4.58
C GLY A 246 1.57 1.64 -4.75
N TYR A 247 2.23 1.25 -3.66
CA TYR A 247 3.60 0.74 -3.68
C TYR A 247 3.60 -0.78 -3.52
N SER A 248 4.35 -1.45 -4.40
CA SER A 248 4.39 -2.90 -4.54
C SER A 248 5.80 -3.43 -4.31
N ILE A 249 5.91 -4.71 -3.99
CA ILE A 249 7.19 -5.44 -4.00
C ILE A 249 7.48 -5.83 -5.44
N MET A 250 8.68 -5.53 -5.92
CA MET A 250 9.15 -5.89 -7.25
C MET A 250 10.02 -7.14 -7.19
N LEU A 251 9.81 -8.07 -8.13
CA LEU A 251 10.48 -9.37 -8.22
C LEU A 251 10.94 -9.65 -9.65
N PRO A 252 11.91 -10.57 -9.84
CA PRO A 252 12.28 -11.07 -11.15
C PRO A 252 11.08 -11.69 -11.90
N ALA A 253 11.06 -11.54 -13.23
CA ALA A 253 9.99 -12.10 -14.06
C ALA A 253 9.87 -13.64 -13.97
N SER A 254 10.92 -14.33 -13.55
CA SER A 254 10.94 -15.78 -13.35
C SER A 254 10.25 -16.27 -12.08
N GLU A 255 9.95 -15.37 -11.12
CA GLU A 255 9.51 -15.72 -9.77
C GLU A 255 7.97 -15.58 -9.58
N GLY A 256 7.18 -16.01 -10.57
CA GLY A 256 5.72 -15.86 -10.54
C GLY A 256 5.04 -16.55 -9.36
N ALA A 257 5.53 -17.73 -8.94
CA ALA A 257 4.99 -18.42 -7.76
C ALA A 257 5.27 -17.64 -6.47
N VAL A 258 6.46 -17.04 -6.36
CA VAL A 258 6.85 -16.20 -5.20
C VAL A 258 6.05 -14.90 -5.21
N GLN A 259 5.86 -14.28 -6.37
CA GLN A 259 5.03 -13.06 -6.50
C GLN A 259 3.60 -13.31 -5.99
N GLY A 260 2.97 -14.42 -6.39
CA GLY A 260 1.64 -14.78 -5.92
C GLY A 260 1.59 -15.06 -4.41
N ALA A 261 2.60 -15.77 -3.87
CA ALA A 261 2.70 -16.03 -2.45
C ALA A 261 2.93 -14.76 -1.62
N MET A 262 3.77 -13.84 -2.09
CA MET A 262 3.99 -12.54 -1.45
C MET A 262 2.74 -11.65 -1.49
N THR A 263 1.99 -11.64 -2.61
CA THR A 263 0.70 -10.96 -2.69
C THR A 263 -0.28 -11.48 -1.63
N ASN A 264 -0.38 -12.80 -1.48
CA ASN A 264 -1.22 -13.41 -0.44
C ASN A 264 -0.73 -13.04 0.98
N ALA A 265 0.58 -13.00 1.21
CA ALA A 265 1.14 -12.57 2.48
C ALA A 265 0.79 -11.11 2.78
N ILE A 266 0.89 -10.21 1.80
CA ILE A 266 0.49 -8.79 1.93
C ILE A 266 -1.00 -8.69 2.30
N HIS A 267 -1.89 -9.40 1.61
CA HIS A 267 -3.33 -9.41 1.92
C HIS A 267 -3.61 -9.93 3.34
N ALA A 268 -2.89 -10.97 3.76
CA ALA A 268 -2.98 -11.49 5.12
C ALA A 268 -2.53 -10.44 6.16
N MET A 269 -1.39 -9.76 5.92
CA MET A 269 -0.88 -8.69 6.80
C MET A 269 -1.85 -7.50 6.88
N GLN A 270 -2.53 -7.18 5.78
CA GLN A 270 -3.55 -6.12 5.74
C GLN A 270 -4.79 -6.51 6.54
N SER A 271 -5.21 -7.78 6.45
CA SER A 271 -6.45 -8.26 7.08
C SER A 271 -6.30 -8.58 8.56
N ASP A 272 -5.13 -9.05 9.01
CA ASP A 272 -4.87 -9.40 10.41
C ASP A 272 -4.33 -8.24 11.27
N GLY A 273 -4.18 -7.05 10.68
CA GLY A 273 -3.72 -5.84 11.35
C GLY A 273 -2.20 -5.70 11.45
N THR A 274 -1.41 -6.67 10.99
CA THR A 274 0.06 -6.59 11.00
C THR A 274 0.55 -5.36 10.25
N MET A 275 0.01 -5.09 9.05
CA MET A 275 0.40 -3.93 8.25
C MET A 275 0.15 -2.61 8.97
N ALA A 276 -1.01 -2.48 9.64
CA ALA A 276 -1.36 -1.31 10.42
C ALA A 276 -0.39 -1.11 11.61
N ASN A 277 -0.04 -2.19 12.31
CA ASN A 277 0.91 -2.15 13.43
C ASN A 277 2.32 -1.74 12.98
N LEU A 278 2.79 -2.24 11.84
CA LEU A 278 4.07 -1.83 11.26
C LEU A 278 4.05 -0.34 10.87
N ALA A 279 2.98 0.13 10.26
CA ALA A 279 2.83 1.54 9.92
C ALA A 279 2.85 2.45 11.18
N VAL A 280 2.14 2.06 12.24
CA VAL A 280 2.16 2.77 13.53
C VAL A 280 3.58 2.79 14.13
N LYS A 281 4.28 1.66 14.11
CA LYS A 281 5.68 1.56 14.58
C LYS A 281 6.58 2.63 13.95
N TRP A 282 6.39 2.89 12.66
CA TRP A 282 7.22 3.81 11.88
C TRP A 282 6.60 5.21 11.68
N GLY A 283 5.46 5.49 12.31
CA GLY A 283 4.77 6.79 12.16
C GLY A 283 4.24 7.05 10.75
N ILE A 284 3.97 5.98 9.99
CA ILE A 284 3.42 6.03 8.64
C ILE A 284 1.89 6.10 8.73
N PRO A 285 1.23 7.08 8.10
CA PRO A 285 -0.24 7.10 7.99
C PRO A 285 -0.72 5.84 7.26
N TYR A 286 -1.63 5.07 7.86
CA TYR A 286 -2.15 3.85 7.27
C TYR A 286 -3.66 3.77 7.45
N GLY A 287 -4.37 3.52 6.35
CA GLY A 287 -5.83 3.36 6.38
C GLY A 287 -6.57 4.71 6.50
N LYS A 288 -7.32 5.00 5.56
CA LYS A 288 -8.49 5.87 5.30
C LYS A 288 -8.34 6.63 4.01
#